data_59085250ab2ce430724c895e93468ddf
#
_entry.id   59085250ab2ce430724c895e93468ddf
#
_cell.length_a   1.000
_cell.length_b   1.000
_cell.length_c   1.000
_cell.angle_alpha   90.00
_cell.angle_beta   90.00
_cell.angle_gamma   90.00
#
_symmetry.space_group_name_H-M   'P 1'
#
loop_
_entity.id
_entity.type
_entity.pdbx_description
1 polymer ?
#
loop_
_entity_poly.entity_id
_entity_poly.type
_entity_poly.pdbx_seq_one_letter_code
_entity_poly.pdbx_strand_id
1 'polypeptide(L)'
;MDLQYIKDKLSLLPMQPGCYLMKDKDGTVIYVGKAKKLKNRVSSYFVGSHNYKTTKLVQEIVDFEYIVTDSEKEALLLEINLIKDYAPKYNISFMDNKYYPYIQLTKERHPRLKIVRNAKDKKHKHFGPFPDGTAARETFKLLNRLYPLRKCNHIPKKTCLYYQLNQCLGPCVNEVDEEEYKKITKQITQFIQGDTKEIIDDLQNKMMQASESLNFEFAKEYRDLIQHINHVTSKQHVQFADQIDRDIFGYYQDKGYLSLQLFFMRNGKLLARDLNLVPLQDVHEQITQFIVGFYQENTYPKEILLPEDIDTTLLEEIVECKIIKPQKGQKAKLVEMATNNAKEALEKKFLLIEKNQKATVGAIKQLGEKLNMVTPRRIELFDNSNIQGAYAVAGMVCFVDGVPSKKDYRKFKIKTVEGPDDYGSMKEVIYRRYYRVLVEGLKKPDLIIVDGGKGQIKVAKEVIDSLNIGIKVCGLAKDDHHSTAVLIDSDFNEISIDKKSELFFLLTRMQDEVHRYAISFHKNVRSKSLFQSILDDVEGIGPKRKKELLKHFGSVKKLKEATLEQLEEVLPKEVAKNLFTVLQNTK
;
A
#
# COMPACT_ATOMS: atom_id res chain seq x y z
N MET A 1 10.40 -1.57 -36.97
CA MET A 1 10.23 -3.04 -37.11
C MET A 1 10.60 -3.44 -38.53
N ASP A 2 11.58 -4.30 -38.72
CA ASP A 2 11.84 -4.93 -40.02
C ASP A 2 10.86 -6.11 -40.19
N LEU A 3 9.78 -5.87 -40.92
CA LEU A 3 8.69 -6.83 -41.12
C LEU A 3 9.15 -8.10 -41.85
N GLN A 4 10.19 -8.00 -42.70
CA GLN A 4 10.72 -9.14 -43.42
C GLN A 4 11.52 -10.03 -42.48
N TYR A 5 12.37 -9.45 -41.63
CA TYR A 5 13.13 -10.18 -40.61
C TYR A 5 12.23 -10.99 -39.67
N ILE A 6 11.14 -10.33 -39.18
CA ILE A 6 10.16 -11.02 -38.32
C ILE A 6 9.46 -12.17 -39.05
N LYS A 7 9.06 -12.00 -40.31
CA LYS A 7 8.42 -13.06 -41.13
C LYS A 7 9.34 -14.25 -41.34
N ASP A 8 10.60 -14.00 -41.63
CA ASP A 8 11.59 -15.06 -41.82
C ASP A 8 11.79 -15.84 -40.51
N LYS A 9 11.90 -15.15 -39.40
CA LYS A 9 12.05 -15.76 -38.06
C LYS A 9 10.79 -16.55 -37.65
N LEU A 10 9.58 -16.07 -37.97
CA LEU A 10 8.32 -16.78 -37.73
C LEU A 10 8.24 -18.09 -38.55
N SER A 11 8.78 -18.12 -39.76
CA SER A 11 8.79 -19.33 -40.60
C SER A 11 9.57 -20.48 -39.98
N LEU A 12 10.61 -20.17 -39.21
CA LEU A 12 11.53 -21.11 -38.54
C LEU A 12 11.01 -21.62 -37.19
N LEU A 13 9.89 -21.07 -36.69
CA LEU A 13 9.33 -21.50 -35.41
C LEU A 13 8.84 -22.95 -35.44
N PRO A 14 9.13 -23.73 -34.38
CA PRO A 14 8.67 -25.12 -34.26
C PRO A 14 7.20 -25.18 -33.90
N MET A 15 6.57 -26.34 -34.16
CA MET A 15 5.19 -26.67 -33.79
C MET A 15 5.08 -27.29 -32.39
N GLN A 16 6.14 -27.19 -31.60
CA GLN A 16 6.26 -27.75 -30.24
C GLN A 16 5.75 -26.75 -29.19
N PRO A 17 5.44 -27.24 -27.97
CA PRO A 17 5.14 -26.36 -26.83
C PRO A 17 6.37 -25.54 -26.43
N GLY A 18 6.14 -24.39 -25.79
CA GLY A 18 7.25 -23.59 -25.28
C GLY A 18 6.81 -22.19 -24.85
N CYS A 19 7.81 -21.40 -24.47
CA CYS A 19 7.65 -19.99 -24.12
C CYS A 19 8.29 -19.10 -25.17
N TYR A 20 7.74 -17.91 -25.35
CA TYR A 20 8.29 -16.87 -26.21
C TYR A 20 8.43 -15.56 -25.44
N LEU A 21 9.49 -14.80 -25.73
CA LEU A 21 9.87 -13.55 -25.10
C LEU A 21 9.92 -12.47 -26.18
N MET A 22 9.00 -11.51 -26.12
CA MET A 22 8.97 -10.37 -27.05
C MET A 22 9.88 -9.26 -26.52
N LYS A 23 10.70 -8.69 -27.40
CA LYS A 23 11.69 -7.66 -27.08
C LYS A 23 11.40 -6.36 -27.82
N ASP A 24 11.70 -5.25 -27.15
CA ASP A 24 11.67 -3.92 -27.74
C ASP A 24 12.99 -3.56 -28.45
N LYS A 25 13.09 -2.32 -28.94
CA LYS A 25 14.27 -1.78 -29.63
C LYS A 25 15.55 -1.77 -28.78
N ASP A 26 15.42 -1.77 -27.47
CA ASP A 26 16.54 -1.73 -26.51
C ASP A 26 16.92 -3.15 -26.05
N GLY A 27 16.29 -4.19 -26.63
CA GLY A 27 16.49 -5.61 -26.28
C GLY A 27 15.83 -6.03 -24.98
N THR A 28 15.01 -5.14 -24.37
CA THR A 28 14.30 -5.43 -23.13
C THR A 28 13.14 -6.37 -23.39
N VAL A 29 12.95 -7.38 -22.53
CA VAL A 29 11.80 -8.28 -22.60
C VAL A 29 10.56 -7.51 -22.13
N ILE A 30 9.63 -7.29 -23.04
CA ILE A 30 8.39 -6.53 -22.79
C ILE A 30 7.15 -7.40 -22.62
N TYR A 31 7.21 -8.66 -23.08
CA TYR A 31 6.15 -9.65 -22.90
C TYR A 31 6.72 -11.06 -22.93
N VAL A 32 6.18 -11.92 -22.09
CA VAL A 32 6.45 -13.38 -22.07
C VAL A 32 5.11 -14.10 -22.22
N GLY A 33 5.08 -15.19 -23.00
CA GLY A 33 3.88 -15.99 -23.13
C GLY A 33 4.21 -17.45 -23.42
N LYS A 34 3.30 -18.35 -23.01
CA LYS A 34 3.37 -19.77 -23.35
C LYS A 34 2.63 -20.08 -24.66
N ALA A 35 2.98 -21.17 -25.26
CA ALA A 35 2.30 -21.69 -26.43
C ALA A 35 2.25 -23.22 -26.39
N LYS A 36 1.10 -23.79 -26.77
CA LYS A 36 0.97 -25.23 -27.09
C LYS A 36 1.63 -25.56 -28.42
N LYS A 37 1.63 -24.62 -29.37
CA LYS A 37 2.33 -24.63 -30.65
C LYS A 37 2.94 -23.26 -30.89
N LEU A 38 4.24 -23.12 -30.67
CA LEU A 38 4.96 -21.83 -30.75
C LEU A 38 4.69 -21.09 -32.07
N LYS A 39 4.79 -21.79 -33.21
CA LYS A 39 4.55 -21.19 -34.53
C LYS A 39 3.19 -20.53 -34.64
N ASN A 40 2.12 -21.23 -34.25
CA ASN A 40 0.76 -20.71 -34.37
C ASN A 40 0.52 -19.52 -33.43
N ARG A 41 0.95 -19.62 -32.19
CA ARG A 41 0.70 -18.61 -31.16
C ARG A 41 1.49 -17.33 -31.43
N VAL A 42 2.77 -17.44 -31.75
CA VAL A 42 3.59 -16.26 -32.04
C VAL A 42 3.17 -15.58 -33.34
N SER A 43 2.86 -16.36 -34.40
CA SER A 43 2.34 -15.79 -35.66
C SER A 43 1.03 -15.04 -35.47
N SER A 44 0.16 -15.46 -34.55
CA SER A 44 -1.15 -14.81 -34.32
C SER A 44 -1.03 -13.37 -33.86
N TYR A 45 0.08 -12.93 -33.26
CA TYR A 45 0.31 -11.52 -32.91
C TYR A 45 0.52 -10.62 -34.12
N PHE A 46 1.01 -11.16 -35.22
CA PHE A 46 1.35 -10.39 -36.43
C PHE A 46 0.30 -10.50 -37.54
N VAL A 47 -0.82 -11.20 -37.28
CA VAL A 47 -1.90 -11.43 -38.24
C VAL A 47 -3.24 -11.03 -37.62
N GLY A 48 -4.04 -10.24 -38.37
CA GLY A 48 -5.41 -9.87 -37.95
C GLY A 48 -5.52 -8.60 -37.11
N SER A 49 -6.71 -8.32 -36.64
CA SER A 49 -7.01 -7.19 -35.75
C SER A 49 -6.93 -7.60 -34.28
N HIS A 50 -6.32 -6.76 -33.45
CA HIS A 50 -6.12 -7.02 -32.03
C HIS A 50 -6.82 -5.99 -31.18
N ASN A 51 -7.02 -6.30 -29.90
CA ASN A 51 -7.45 -5.32 -28.92
C ASN A 51 -6.37 -4.23 -28.73
N TYR A 52 -6.75 -3.10 -28.16
CA TYR A 52 -5.87 -1.93 -27.98
C TYR A 52 -4.52 -2.26 -27.29
N LYS A 53 -4.53 -3.13 -26.29
CA LYS A 53 -3.33 -3.50 -25.53
C LYS A 53 -2.38 -4.36 -26.36
N THR A 54 -2.91 -5.35 -27.06
CA THR A 54 -2.13 -6.21 -27.98
C THR A 54 -1.60 -5.41 -29.15
N THR A 55 -2.38 -4.47 -29.69
CA THR A 55 -1.92 -3.55 -30.75
C THR A 55 -0.72 -2.72 -30.28
N LYS A 56 -0.77 -2.17 -29.06
CA LYS A 56 0.39 -1.45 -28.48
C LYS A 56 1.59 -2.35 -28.29
N LEU A 57 1.40 -3.56 -27.75
CA LEU A 57 2.48 -4.53 -27.62
C LEU A 57 3.14 -4.80 -28.98
N VAL A 58 2.35 -5.13 -30.00
CA VAL A 58 2.86 -5.44 -31.35
C VAL A 58 3.62 -4.27 -31.95
N GLN A 59 3.21 -3.02 -31.70
CA GLN A 59 3.92 -1.82 -32.16
C GLN A 59 5.31 -1.65 -31.52
N GLU A 60 5.51 -2.12 -30.31
CA GLU A 60 6.78 -2.02 -29.58
C GLU A 60 7.70 -3.23 -29.85
N ILE A 61 7.19 -4.36 -30.34
CA ILE A 61 8.00 -5.55 -30.65
C ILE A 61 8.96 -5.26 -31.81
N VAL A 62 10.24 -5.49 -31.58
CA VAL A 62 11.29 -5.43 -32.60
C VAL A 62 11.89 -6.80 -32.86
N ASP A 63 11.95 -7.64 -31.84
CA ASP A 63 12.45 -9.01 -31.92
C ASP A 63 11.73 -9.93 -30.93
N PHE A 64 11.94 -11.24 -31.07
CA PHE A 64 11.47 -12.23 -30.12
C PHE A 64 12.44 -13.40 -30.01
N GLU A 65 12.48 -14.01 -28.83
CA GLU A 65 13.16 -15.28 -28.56
C GLU A 65 12.13 -16.34 -28.18
N TYR A 66 12.51 -17.60 -28.23
CA TYR A 66 11.67 -18.70 -27.79
C TYR A 66 12.49 -19.81 -27.13
N ILE A 67 11.84 -20.55 -26.25
CA ILE A 67 12.38 -21.72 -25.55
C ILE A 67 11.38 -22.85 -25.78
N VAL A 68 11.85 -23.95 -26.36
CA VAL A 68 11.03 -25.16 -26.56
C VAL A 68 10.98 -25.96 -25.25
N THR A 69 9.83 -26.53 -24.94
CA THR A 69 9.63 -27.42 -23.79
C THR A 69 9.02 -28.75 -24.24
N ASP A 70 9.15 -29.77 -23.40
CA ASP A 70 8.62 -31.11 -23.73
C ASP A 70 7.10 -31.19 -23.57
N SER A 71 6.49 -30.30 -22.75
CA SER A 71 5.07 -30.29 -22.47
C SER A 71 4.50 -28.88 -22.29
N GLU A 72 3.18 -28.73 -22.42
CA GLU A 72 2.46 -27.48 -22.10
C GLU A 72 2.56 -27.14 -20.62
N LYS A 73 2.63 -28.15 -19.74
CA LYS A 73 2.87 -28.01 -18.31
C LYS A 73 4.22 -27.30 -18.03
N GLU A 74 5.29 -27.77 -18.66
CA GLU A 74 6.60 -27.13 -18.53
C GLU A 74 6.61 -25.72 -19.10
N ALA A 75 5.95 -25.50 -20.25
CA ALA A 75 5.79 -24.16 -20.81
C ALA A 75 5.12 -23.20 -19.83
N LEU A 76 4.05 -23.61 -19.14
CA LEU A 76 3.37 -22.77 -18.16
C LEU A 76 4.25 -22.47 -16.94
N LEU A 77 4.95 -23.47 -16.40
CA LEU A 77 5.85 -23.28 -15.27
C LEU A 77 7.01 -22.35 -15.62
N LEU A 78 7.55 -22.51 -16.83
CA LEU A 78 8.63 -21.66 -17.35
C LEU A 78 8.13 -20.22 -17.57
N GLU A 79 6.94 -20.03 -18.15
CA GLU A 79 6.32 -18.71 -18.34
C GLU A 79 6.18 -17.95 -17.03
N ILE A 80 5.64 -18.60 -15.99
CA ILE A 80 5.45 -17.99 -14.66
C ILE A 80 6.82 -17.55 -14.08
N ASN A 81 7.85 -18.38 -14.21
CA ASN A 81 9.20 -18.04 -13.73
C ASN A 81 9.80 -16.87 -14.52
N LEU A 82 9.70 -16.90 -15.85
CA LEU A 82 10.22 -15.83 -16.73
C LEU A 82 9.48 -14.49 -16.48
N ILE A 83 8.17 -14.52 -16.25
CA ILE A 83 7.41 -13.32 -15.86
C ILE A 83 7.91 -12.77 -14.53
N LYS A 84 8.24 -13.64 -13.56
CA LYS A 84 8.78 -13.24 -12.27
C LYS A 84 10.17 -12.63 -12.39
N ASP A 85 11.03 -13.23 -13.21
CA ASP A 85 12.43 -12.81 -13.38
C ASP A 85 12.57 -11.50 -14.17
N TYR A 86 11.83 -11.38 -15.29
CA TYR A 86 11.92 -10.22 -16.18
C TYR A 86 10.94 -9.10 -15.83
N ALA A 87 9.88 -9.37 -15.06
CA ALA A 87 8.80 -8.42 -14.75
C ALA A 87 8.33 -7.60 -15.98
N PRO A 88 7.93 -8.24 -17.10
CA PRO A 88 7.74 -7.56 -18.39
C PRO A 88 6.56 -6.57 -18.33
N LYS A 89 6.72 -5.44 -19.01
CA LYS A 89 5.75 -4.31 -19.03
C LYS A 89 4.32 -4.72 -19.42
N TYR A 90 4.16 -5.68 -20.32
CA TYR A 90 2.86 -6.09 -20.86
C TYR A 90 2.27 -7.33 -20.19
N ASN A 91 3.04 -8.06 -19.38
CA ASN A 91 2.49 -9.15 -18.58
C ASN A 91 1.72 -8.60 -17.38
N ILE A 92 0.78 -9.38 -16.92
CA ILE A 92 0.09 -9.12 -15.66
C ILE A 92 0.81 -9.90 -14.59
N SER A 93 1.41 -9.20 -13.65
CA SER A 93 1.92 -9.83 -12.45
C SER A 93 0.77 -9.94 -11.44
N PHE A 94 0.31 -11.15 -11.17
CA PHE A 94 -0.59 -11.42 -10.04
C PHE A 94 0.14 -11.31 -8.69
N MET A 95 1.42 -11.00 -8.75
CA MET A 95 2.32 -11.03 -7.62
C MET A 95 2.48 -9.64 -6.99
N ASP A 96 1.47 -9.18 -6.27
CA ASP A 96 1.76 -8.62 -4.97
C ASP A 96 2.28 -9.80 -4.14
N ASN A 97 3.56 -9.81 -3.75
CA ASN A 97 4.18 -10.85 -2.94
C ASN A 97 3.53 -10.92 -1.54
N LYS A 98 2.26 -11.25 -1.49
CA LYS A 98 1.54 -11.51 -0.24
C LYS A 98 1.91 -12.89 0.26
N TYR A 99 3.08 -12.99 0.88
CA TYR A 99 3.43 -14.17 1.66
C TYR A 99 2.52 -14.21 2.89
N TYR A 100 1.55 -15.11 2.86
CA TYR A 100 0.68 -15.34 4.01
C TYR A 100 1.49 -15.91 5.18
N PRO A 101 1.27 -15.43 6.40
CA PRO A 101 1.89 -16.01 7.57
C PRO A 101 1.21 -17.33 7.94
N TYR A 102 2.03 -18.29 8.36
CA TYR A 102 1.63 -19.58 8.93
C TYR A 102 2.20 -19.70 10.34
N ILE A 103 1.51 -20.42 11.21
CA ILE A 103 2.06 -20.88 12.47
C ILE A 103 2.61 -22.28 12.23
N GLN A 104 3.92 -22.45 12.39
CA GLN A 104 4.63 -23.71 12.26
C GLN A 104 4.80 -24.33 13.64
N LEU A 105 4.38 -25.60 13.80
CA LEU A 105 4.71 -26.45 14.93
C LEU A 105 5.85 -27.38 14.50
N THR A 106 7.02 -27.23 15.14
CA THR A 106 8.20 -27.99 14.74
C THR A 106 8.10 -29.46 15.19
N LYS A 107 8.57 -30.38 14.36
CA LYS A 107 8.61 -31.81 14.63
C LYS A 107 10.00 -32.19 15.15
N GLU A 108 10.39 -31.60 16.25
CA GLU A 108 11.65 -31.82 16.97
C GLU A 108 11.38 -32.59 18.28
N ARG A 109 12.42 -33.20 18.90
CA ARG A 109 12.29 -33.84 20.24
C ARG A 109 11.61 -32.92 21.25
N HIS A 110 11.99 -31.64 21.23
CA HIS A 110 11.38 -30.56 22.02
C HIS A 110 10.70 -29.55 21.09
N PRO A 111 9.43 -29.74 20.77
CA PRO A 111 8.73 -28.93 19.77
C PRO A 111 8.56 -27.47 20.21
N ARG A 112 8.41 -26.59 19.24
CA ARG A 112 8.12 -25.15 19.44
C ARG A 112 7.24 -24.59 18.35
N LEU A 113 6.63 -23.47 18.63
CA LEU A 113 5.89 -22.70 17.65
C LEU A 113 6.78 -21.64 16.99
N LYS A 114 6.55 -21.35 15.71
CA LYS A 114 7.18 -20.27 14.95
C LYS A 114 6.16 -19.64 14.00
N ILE A 115 6.33 -18.37 13.68
CA ILE A 115 5.64 -17.75 12.56
C ILE A 115 6.56 -17.84 11.34
N VAL A 116 6.07 -18.43 10.26
CA VAL A 116 6.80 -18.60 9.01
C VAL A 116 5.95 -18.07 7.86
N ARG A 117 6.59 -17.68 6.76
CA ARG A 117 5.92 -17.26 5.53
C ARG A 117 6.04 -18.29 4.41
N ASN A 118 6.93 -19.26 4.58
CA ASN A 118 7.08 -20.40 3.70
C ASN A 118 6.64 -21.67 4.43
N ALA A 119 5.60 -22.33 3.91
CA ALA A 119 5.00 -23.53 4.49
C ALA A 119 5.29 -24.80 3.67
N LYS A 120 6.23 -24.76 2.72
CA LYS A 120 6.57 -25.90 1.85
C LYS A 120 7.29 -27.04 2.55
N ASP A 121 7.89 -26.78 3.70
CA ASP A 121 8.59 -27.79 4.46
C ASP A 121 7.60 -28.84 5.04
N LYS A 122 7.50 -29.99 4.34
CA LYS A 122 6.63 -31.12 4.74
C LYS A 122 7.09 -31.80 6.07
N LYS A 123 8.28 -31.47 6.58
CA LYS A 123 8.79 -32.03 7.85
C LYS A 123 8.07 -31.50 9.08
N HIS A 124 7.53 -30.29 9.01
CA HIS A 124 6.85 -29.61 10.10
C HIS A 124 5.36 -29.46 9.85
N LYS A 125 4.58 -29.26 10.91
CA LYS A 125 3.15 -29.01 10.76
C LYS A 125 2.88 -27.51 10.64
N HIS A 126 2.13 -27.11 9.62
CA HIS A 126 1.80 -25.71 9.34
C HIS A 126 0.29 -25.49 9.49
N PHE A 127 -0.07 -24.40 10.12
CA PHE A 127 -1.45 -23.96 10.31
C PHE A 127 -1.64 -22.59 9.65
N GLY A 128 -2.66 -22.43 8.82
CA GLY A 128 -2.95 -21.24 8.04
C GLY A 128 -3.43 -21.55 6.64
N PRO A 129 -3.40 -20.61 5.70
CA PRO A 129 -2.82 -19.25 5.82
C PRO A 129 -3.64 -18.33 6.74
N PHE A 130 -2.97 -17.46 7.48
CA PHE A 130 -3.64 -16.38 8.22
C PHE A 130 -3.86 -15.16 7.33
N PRO A 131 -4.95 -14.37 7.54
CA PRO A 131 -5.29 -13.24 6.66
C PRO A 131 -4.23 -12.14 6.67
N ASP A 132 -3.57 -11.93 7.80
CA ASP A 132 -2.50 -10.93 7.97
C ASP A 132 -1.53 -11.30 9.10
N GLY A 133 -0.43 -10.54 9.19
CA GLY A 133 0.60 -10.77 10.22
C GLY A 133 0.13 -10.45 11.64
N THR A 134 -0.93 -9.68 11.84
CA THR A 134 -1.48 -9.35 13.16
C THR A 134 -2.25 -10.53 13.70
N ALA A 135 -3.17 -11.10 12.91
CA ALA A 135 -3.93 -12.29 13.28
C ALA A 135 -3.01 -13.47 13.60
N ALA A 136 -1.98 -13.71 12.79
CA ALA A 136 -0.98 -14.74 13.07
C ALA A 136 -0.23 -14.50 14.38
N ARG A 137 0.18 -13.27 14.67
CA ARG A 137 0.90 -12.92 15.92
C ARG A 137 0.03 -13.03 17.16
N GLU A 138 -1.22 -12.59 17.08
CA GLU A 138 -2.18 -12.71 18.18
C GLU A 138 -2.42 -14.18 18.54
N THR A 139 -2.73 -15.01 17.53
CA THR A 139 -2.89 -16.46 17.72
C THR A 139 -1.60 -17.12 18.25
N PHE A 140 -0.44 -16.76 17.69
CA PHE A 140 0.85 -17.27 18.15
C PHE A 140 1.15 -16.91 19.61
N LYS A 141 0.89 -15.66 20.03
CA LYS A 141 1.05 -15.22 21.42
C LYS A 141 0.12 -15.99 22.35
N LEU A 142 -1.15 -16.16 21.95
CA LEU A 142 -2.13 -16.91 22.72
C LEU A 142 -1.69 -18.38 22.91
N LEU A 143 -1.31 -19.07 21.84
CA LEU A 143 -0.83 -20.44 21.90
C LEU A 143 0.42 -20.60 22.77
N ASN A 144 1.37 -19.67 22.67
CA ASN A 144 2.57 -19.68 23.52
C ASN A 144 2.28 -19.43 25.00
N ARG A 145 1.18 -18.77 25.34
CA ARG A 145 0.74 -18.54 26.71
C ARG A 145 -0.02 -19.74 27.27
N LEU A 146 -0.85 -20.38 26.44
CA LEU A 146 -1.66 -21.53 26.83
C LEU A 146 -0.85 -22.83 26.95
N TYR A 147 0.15 -23.02 26.09
CA TYR A 147 0.87 -24.28 25.97
C TYR A 147 2.35 -24.12 26.30
N PRO A 148 2.88 -24.89 27.27
CA PRO A 148 4.23 -24.70 27.80
C PRO A 148 5.33 -25.32 26.93
N LEU A 149 5.29 -25.09 25.61
CA LEU A 149 6.36 -25.47 24.71
C LEU A 149 7.58 -24.55 24.88
N ARG A 150 8.77 -25.01 24.48
CA ARG A 150 9.97 -24.16 24.53
C ARG A 150 9.86 -22.96 23.58
N LYS A 151 10.42 -21.83 24.02
CA LYS A 151 10.45 -20.58 23.23
C LYS A 151 11.85 -20.30 22.63
N CYS A 152 12.89 -20.92 23.18
CA CYS A 152 14.28 -20.70 22.76
C CYS A 152 14.61 -21.36 21.42
N ASN A 153 15.52 -20.75 20.66
CA ASN A 153 16.04 -21.33 19.41
C ASN A 153 16.99 -22.49 19.70
N HIS A 154 17.94 -22.27 20.63
CA HIS A 154 18.88 -23.27 21.12
C HIS A 154 18.58 -23.50 22.59
N ILE A 155 18.65 -24.75 23.04
CA ILE A 155 18.37 -25.10 24.43
C ILE A 155 19.57 -24.64 25.26
N PRO A 156 19.40 -23.65 26.17
CA PRO A 156 20.46 -23.17 27.03
C PRO A 156 20.72 -24.16 28.20
N LYS A 157 21.82 -24.00 28.88
CA LYS A 157 22.15 -24.79 30.11
C LYS A 157 21.55 -24.20 31.39
N LYS A 158 20.83 -23.06 31.28
CA LYS A 158 20.22 -22.36 32.44
C LYS A 158 18.75 -22.10 32.17
N THR A 159 17.95 -22.04 33.24
CA THR A 159 16.53 -21.69 33.17
C THR A 159 16.33 -20.24 32.70
N CYS A 160 15.26 -20.00 31.99
CA CYS A 160 14.85 -18.68 31.53
C CYS A 160 13.53 -18.24 32.19
N LEU A 161 13.13 -16.98 31.97
CA LEU A 161 11.91 -16.41 32.53
C LEU A 161 10.66 -17.25 32.20
N TYR A 162 10.56 -17.79 30.98
CA TYR A 162 9.40 -18.60 30.58
C TYR A 162 9.23 -19.89 31.38
N TYR A 163 10.33 -20.48 31.85
CA TYR A 163 10.27 -21.61 32.77
C TYR A 163 9.74 -21.18 34.15
N GLN A 164 10.21 -20.06 34.68
CA GLN A 164 9.75 -19.51 35.96
C GLN A 164 8.26 -19.11 35.94
N LEU A 165 7.76 -18.68 34.76
CA LEU A 165 6.36 -18.35 34.54
C LEU A 165 5.47 -19.56 34.17
N ASN A 166 5.96 -20.78 34.30
CA ASN A 166 5.26 -22.02 33.88
C ASN A 166 4.80 -22.05 32.43
N GLN A 167 5.44 -21.26 31.55
CA GLN A 167 5.15 -21.20 30.13
C GLN A 167 6.10 -22.07 29.28
N CYS A 168 6.97 -22.84 29.91
CA CYS A 168 7.88 -23.77 29.28
C CYS A 168 8.16 -24.95 30.23
N LEU A 169 8.13 -26.18 29.73
CA LEU A 169 8.45 -27.39 30.52
C LEU A 169 9.93 -27.49 30.95
N GLY A 170 10.79 -26.59 30.44
CA GLY A 170 12.18 -26.49 30.82
C GLY A 170 13.08 -27.65 30.39
N PRO A 171 13.09 -28.02 29.09
CA PRO A 171 13.95 -29.10 28.60
C PRO A 171 15.45 -28.81 28.72
N CYS A 172 15.81 -27.62 29.21
CA CYS A 172 17.19 -27.22 29.53
C CYS A 172 17.67 -27.74 30.89
N VAL A 173 16.75 -28.08 31.79
CA VAL A 173 17.05 -28.54 33.18
C VAL A 173 16.24 -29.75 33.59
N ASN A 174 15.14 -30.07 32.87
CA ASN A 174 14.28 -31.21 33.14
C ASN A 174 14.35 -32.21 31.99
N GLU A 175 14.25 -33.48 32.33
CA GLU A 175 13.96 -34.52 31.33
C GLU A 175 12.44 -34.57 31.13
N VAL A 176 11.98 -34.09 29.95
CA VAL A 176 10.55 -34.01 29.65
C VAL A 176 10.16 -35.22 28.77
N ASP A 177 9.10 -35.93 29.18
CA ASP A 177 8.58 -37.09 28.47
C ASP A 177 8.03 -36.71 27.09
N GLU A 178 8.28 -37.55 26.10
CA GLU A 178 7.76 -37.38 24.74
C GLU A 178 6.23 -37.46 24.67
N GLU A 179 5.60 -38.24 25.54
CA GLU A 179 4.15 -38.37 25.64
C GLU A 179 3.49 -37.05 26.07
N GLU A 180 4.13 -36.30 26.97
CA GLU A 180 3.66 -34.98 27.37
C GLU A 180 3.67 -34.01 26.20
N TYR A 181 4.74 -34.00 25.39
CA TYR A 181 4.80 -33.20 24.17
C TYR A 181 3.76 -33.64 23.11
N LYS A 182 3.52 -34.93 22.97
CA LYS A 182 2.46 -35.45 22.06
C LYS A 182 1.08 -34.95 22.48
N LYS A 183 0.78 -34.96 23.79
CA LYS A 183 -0.47 -34.44 24.35
C LYS A 183 -0.63 -32.95 24.02
N ILE A 184 0.38 -32.15 24.34
CA ILE A 184 0.37 -30.69 24.08
C ILE A 184 0.21 -30.39 22.57
N THR A 185 0.96 -31.06 21.71
CA THR A 185 0.89 -30.82 20.25
C THR A 185 -0.45 -31.25 19.67
N LYS A 186 -1.10 -32.26 20.23
CA LYS A 186 -2.48 -32.67 19.88
C LYS A 186 -3.46 -31.57 20.28
N GLN A 187 -3.36 -31.04 21.51
CA GLN A 187 -4.22 -29.97 22.00
C GLN A 187 -4.06 -28.67 21.20
N ILE A 188 -2.84 -28.28 20.84
CA ILE A 188 -2.59 -27.14 19.94
C ILE A 188 -3.29 -27.34 18.59
N THR A 189 -3.24 -28.57 18.07
CA THR A 189 -3.88 -28.89 16.81
C THR A 189 -5.41 -28.76 16.93
N GLN A 190 -6.00 -29.31 17.97
CA GLN A 190 -7.44 -29.23 18.27
C GLN A 190 -7.88 -27.76 18.44
N PHE A 191 -7.10 -26.97 19.21
CA PHE A 191 -7.36 -25.54 19.39
C PHE A 191 -7.43 -24.78 18.07
N ILE A 192 -6.42 -24.93 17.20
CA ILE A 192 -6.39 -24.24 15.90
C ILE A 192 -7.51 -24.72 14.99
N GLN A 193 -7.92 -25.97 15.14
CA GLN A 193 -9.09 -26.55 14.43
C GLN A 193 -10.42 -26.03 14.99
N GLY A 194 -10.37 -25.21 16.07
CA GLY A 194 -11.56 -24.56 16.64
C GLY A 194 -12.28 -25.39 17.68
N ASP A 195 -11.71 -26.51 18.10
CA ASP A 195 -12.17 -27.25 19.27
C ASP A 195 -11.51 -26.63 20.51
N THR A 196 -12.22 -25.66 21.09
CA THR A 196 -11.74 -24.86 22.23
C THR A 196 -12.50 -25.15 23.52
N LYS A 197 -13.48 -26.09 23.48
CA LYS A 197 -14.35 -26.35 24.62
C LYS A 197 -13.56 -26.84 25.83
N GLU A 198 -12.75 -27.88 25.65
CA GLU A 198 -11.97 -28.49 26.74
C GLU A 198 -11.03 -27.48 27.42
N ILE A 199 -10.37 -26.61 26.63
CA ILE A 199 -9.45 -25.61 27.17
C ILE A 199 -10.18 -24.44 27.86
N ILE A 200 -11.37 -24.07 27.37
CA ILE A 200 -12.19 -23.05 28.03
C ILE A 200 -12.69 -23.59 29.37
N ASP A 201 -13.16 -24.85 29.42
CA ASP A 201 -13.62 -25.49 30.65
C ASP A 201 -12.48 -25.61 31.70
N ASP A 202 -11.24 -25.97 31.27
CA ASP A 202 -10.06 -26.00 32.15
C ASP A 202 -9.70 -24.60 32.68
N LEU A 203 -9.71 -23.58 31.81
CA LEU A 203 -9.44 -22.20 32.22
C LEU A 203 -10.53 -21.65 33.16
N GLN A 204 -11.79 -22.03 32.98
CA GLN A 204 -12.88 -21.64 33.88
C GLN A 204 -12.70 -22.26 35.25
N ASN A 205 -12.33 -23.54 35.32
CA ASN A 205 -12.03 -24.22 36.59
C ASN A 205 -10.85 -23.57 37.32
N LYS A 206 -9.76 -23.26 36.59
CA LYS A 206 -8.60 -22.54 37.18
C LYS A 206 -8.96 -21.13 37.63
N MET A 207 -9.82 -20.43 36.90
CA MET A 207 -10.31 -19.11 37.27
C MET A 207 -11.10 -19.18 38.61
N MET A 208 -11.99 -20.17 38.75
CA MET A 208 -12.77 -20.36 39.96
C MET A 208 -11.89 -20.69 41.16
N GLN A 209 -10.96 -21.65 41.00
CA GLN A 209 -10.00 -22.00 42.05
C GLN A 209 -9.12 -20.82 42.49
N ALA A 210 -8.65 -20.01 41.54
CA ALA A 210 -7.89 -18.80 41.84
C ALA A 210 -8.74 -17.74 42.58
N SER A 211 -10.03 -17.63 42.24
CA SER A 211 -10.96 -16.74 42.94
C SER A 211 -11.25 -17.21 44.36
N GLU A 212 -11.49 -18.51 44.56
CA GLU A 212 -11.72 -19.10 45.88
C GLU A 212 -10.50 -18.95 46.81
N SER A 213 -9.30 -19.05 46.24
CA SER A 213 -8.04 -18.81 46.97
C SER A 213 -7.67 -17.32 47.11
N LEU A 214 -8.60 -16.40 46.76
CA LEU A 214 -8.42 -14.94 46.83
C LEU A 214 -7.29 -14.40 45.94
N ASN A 215 -6.83 -15.18 44.96
CA ASN A 215 -5.78 -14.79 44.03
C ASN A 215 -6.40 -14.11 42.78
N PHE A 216 -6.89 -12.89 42.97
CA PHE A 216 -7.65 -12.15 41.94
C PHE A 216 -6.82 -11.80 40.69
N GLU A 217 -5.50 -11.71 40.78
CA GLU A 217 -4.64 -11.45 39.63
C GLU A 217 -4.66 -12.63 38.66
N PHE A 218 -4.50 -13.86 39.14
CA PHE A 218 -4.60 -15.06 38.31
C PHE A 218 -6.03 -15.30 37.82
N ALA A 219 -7.05 -15.06 38.65
CA ALA A 219 -8.43 -15.15 38.19
C ALA A 219 -8.73 -14.19 37.02
N LYS A 220 -8.23 -12.96 37.12
CA LYS A 220 -8.30 -11.99 36.02
C LYS A 220 -7.57 -12.48 34.79
N GLU A 221 -6.38 -13.02 34.95
CA GLU A 221 -5.58 -13.55 33.83
C GLU A 221 -6.32 -14.66 33.08
N TYR A 222 -6.91 -15.63 33.78
CA TYR A 222 -7.68 -16.71 33.16
C TYR A 222 -8.94 -16.18 32.46
N ARG A 223 -9.64 -15.22 33.06
CA ARG A 223 -10.79 -14.55 32.42
C ARG A 223 -10.37 -13.87 31.11
N ASP A 224 -9.26 -13.12 31.13
CA ASP A 224 -8.78 -12.40 29.96
C ASP A 224 -8.33 -13.37 28.85
N LEU A 225 -7.78 -14.54 29.21
CA LEU A 225 -7.49 -15.63 28.27
C LEU A 225 -8.74 -16.20 27.63
N ILE A 226 -9.79 -16.47 28.41
CA ILE A 226 -11.08 -16.96 27.90
C ILE A 226 -11.70 -15.94 26.93
N GLN A 227 -11.69 -14.66 27.28
CA GLN A 227 -12.17 -13.60 26.40
C GLN A 227 -11.37 -13.53 25.10
N HIS A 228 -10.04 -13.69 25.17
CA HIS A 228 -9.17 -13.68 23.99
C HIS A 228 -9.43 -14.91 23.09
N ILE A 229 -9.62 -16.09 23.67
CA ILE A 229 -10.01 -17.30 22.92
C ILE A 229 -11.33 -17.04 22.19
N ASN A 230 -12.35 -16.57 22.89
CA ASN A 230 -13.66 -16.27 22.30
C ASN A 230 -13.55 -15.22 21.18
N HIS A 231 -12.72 -14.18 21.35
CA HIS A 231 -12.50 -13.17 20.31
C HIS A 231 -11.84 -13.74 19.04
N VAL A 232 -10.82 -14.59 19.20
CA VAL A 232 -10.13 -15.23 18.08
C VAL A 232 -11.05 -16.23 17.36
N THR A 233 -11.91 -16.95 18.10
CA THR A 233 -12.80 -17.98 17.55
C THR A 233 -14.13 -17.41 17.03
N SER A 234 -14.64 -16.30 17.58
CA SER A 234 -15.94 -15.70 17.19
C SER A 234 -15.97 -15.00 15.83
N LYS A 235 -14.82 -14.70 15.24
CA LYS A 235 -14.72 -14.06 13.91
C LYS A 235 -15.09 -14.97 12.73
N GLN A 236 -15.58 -16.19 12.98
CA GLN A 236 -15.81 -17.22 11.95
C GLN A 236 -17.30 -17.48 11.75
N HIS A 237 -17.91 -16.80 10.77
CA HIS A 237 -19.37 -16.88 10.53
C HIS A 237 -19.84 -17.99 9.60
N VAL A 238 -18.95 -18.66 8.85
CA VAL A 238 -19.35 -19.72 7.91
C VAL A 238 -18.71 -21.04 8.35
N GLN A 239 -19.55 -22.00 8.80
CA GLN A 239 -19.12 -23.34 9.19
C GLN A 239 -19.76 -24.38 8.28
N PHE A 240 -18.98 -25.36 7.85
CA PHE A 240 -19.44 -26.57 7.16
C PHE A 240 -19.25 -27.78 8.06
N ALA A 241 -20.19 -28.72 7.99
CA ALA A 241 -20.16 -29.92 8.81
C ALA A 241 -18.98 -30.85 8.47
N ASP A 242 -18.52 -30.82 7.22
CA ASP A 242 -17.35 -31.57 6.80
C ASP A 242 -16.08 -30.77 7.12
N GLN A 243 -15.23 -31.22 7.97
CA GLN A 243 -14.00 -30.60 8.40
C GLN A 243 -12.90 -30.68 7.33
N ILE A 244 -13.22 -30.39 6.05
CA ILE A 244 -12.29 -30.49 4.93
C ILE A 244 -11.64 -29.12 4.65
N ASP A 245 -10.32 -29.14 4.49
CA ASP A 245 -9.56 -27.98 4.03
C ASP A 245 -9.77 -27.77 2.54
N ARG A 246 -10.26 -26.58 2.14
CA ARG A 246 -10.49 -26.23 0.75
C ARG A 246 -10.21 -24.77 0.45
N ASP A 247 -9.82 -24.52 -0.78
CA ASP A 247 -9.69 -23.17 -1.33
C ASP A 247 -10.76 -22.99 -2.41
N ILE A 248 -11.48 -21.87 -2.35
CA ILE A 248 -12.63 -21.59 -3.19
C ILE A 248 -12.32 -20.38 -4.05
N PHE A 249 -12.34 -20.56 -5.35
CA PHE A 249 -12.16 -19.50 -6.33
C PHE A 249 -13.49 -19.08 -6.93
N GLY A 250 -13.64 -17.79 -7.12
CA GLY A 250 -14.71 -17.19 -7.90
C GLY A 250 -14.17 -16.00 -8.67
N TYR A 251 -14.72 -15.70 -9.81
CA TYR A 251 -14.29 -14.57 -10.62
C TYR A 251 -15.46 -13.82 -11.25
N TYR A 252 -15.19 -12.60 -11.63
CA TYR A 252 -16.09 -11.76 -12.41
C TYR A 252 -15.29 -10.85 -13.35
N GLN A 253 -15.80 -10.64 -14.56
CA GLN A 253 -15.16 -9.77 -15.55
C GLN A 253 -16.11 -8.69 -16.06
N ASP A 254 -15.64 -7.48 -16.14
CA ASP A 254 -16.39 -6.35 -16.72
C ASP A 254 -15.43 -5.22 -17.13
N LYS A 255 -15.82 -4.45 -18.15
CA LYS A 255 -15.10 -3.24 -18.62
C LYS A 255 -13.58 -3.41 -18.77
N GLY A 256 -13.14 -4.57 -19.25
CA GLY A 256 -11.72 -4.87 -19.49
C GLY A 256 -10.91 -5.19 -18.25
N TYR A 257 -11.57 -5.56 -17.14
CA TYR A 257 -10.94 -6.02 -15.91
C TYR A 257 -11.45 -7.39 -15.49
N LEU A 258 -10.57 -8.16 -14.87
CA LEU A 258 -10.85 -9.42 -14.18
C LEU A 258 -10.72 -9.19 -12.67
N SER A 259 -11.74 -9.60 -11.93
CA SER A 259 -11.75 -9.70 -10.48
C SER A 259 -11.71 -11.16 -10.09
N LEU A 260 -10.72 -11.59 -9.33
CA LEU A 260 -10.55 -12.95 -8.85
C LEU A 260 -10.59 -12.94 -7.33
N GLN A 261 -11.57 -13.65 -6.75
CA GLN A 261 -11.73 -13.83 -5.31
C GLN A 261 -11.30 -15.24 -4.93
N LEU A 262 -10.45 -15.35 -3.92
CA LEU A 262 -10.03 -16.60 -3.29
C LEU A 262 -10.47 -16.59 -1.84
N PHE A 263 -11.14 -17.67 -1.40
CA PHE A 263 -11.46 -17.93 -0.01
C PHE A 263 -10.69 -19.14 0.50
N PHE A 264 -10.09 -18.98 1.69
CA PHE A 264 -9.39 -20.05 2.39
C PHE A 264 -10.29 -20.65 3.45
N MET A 265 -10.67 -21.90 3.26
CA MET A 265 -11.44 -22.66 4.24
C MET A 265 -10.56 -23.75 4.84
N ARG A 266 -10.47 -23.79 6.18
CA ARG A 266 -9.73 -24.80 6.92
C ARG A 266 -10.62 -25.38 8.00
N ASN A 267 -10.63 -26.70 8.06
CA ASN A 267 -11.48 -27.45 9.00
C ASN A 267 -12.97 -27.04 8.94
N GLY A 268 -13.49 -26.82 7.73
CA GLY A 268 -14.86 -26.38 7.51
C GLY A 268 -15.16 -24.92 7.86
N LYS A 269 -14.16 -24.12 8.27
CA LYS A 269 -14.30 -22.70 8.64
C LYS A 269 -13.60 -21.80 7.64
N LEU A 270 -14.26 -20.69 7.28
CA LEU A 270 -13.67 -19.66 6.41
C LEU A 270 -12.68 -18.82 7.23
N LEU A 271 -11.37 -18.96 6.96
CA LEU A 271 -10.32 -18.28 7.70
C LEU A 271 -9.92 -16.93 7.10
N ALA A 272 -9.81 -16.88 5.78
CA ALA A 272 -9.28 -15.71 5.08
C ALA A 272 -9.83 -15.58 3.67
N ARG A 273 -9.61 -14.40 3.10
CA ARG A 273 -9.92 -14.13 1.69
C ARG A 273 -8.78 -13.36 1.03
N ASP A 274 -8.60 -13.59 -0.26
CA ASP A 274 -7.74 -12.78 -1.13
C ASP A 274 -8.52 -12.29 -2.33
N LEU A 275 -8.22 -11.06 -2.77
CA LEU A 275 -8.87 -10.42 -3.90
C LEU A 275 -7.80 -9.86 -4.83
N ASN A 276 -7.88 -10.25 -6.10
CA ASN A 276 -7.01 -9.74 -7.15
C ASN A 276 -7.84 -9.06 -8.24
N LEU A 277 -7.50 -7.81 -8.55
CA LEU A 277 -8.15 -6.99 -9.57
C LEU A 277 -7.12 -6.62 -10.64
N VAL A 278 -7.21 -7.25 -11.79
CA VAL A 278 -6.23 -7.13 -12.87
C VAL A 278 -6.89 -6.75 -14.21
N PRO A 279 -6.16 -6.12 -15.13
CA PRO A 279 -6.65 -5.95 -16.50
C PRO A 279 -6.94 -7.29 -17.15
N LEU A 280 -8.06 -7.39 -17.87
CA LEU A 280 -8.46 -8.60 -18.57
C LEU A 280 -7.60 -8.85 -19.81
N GLN A 281 -7.15 -10.08 -19.99
CA GLN A 281 -6.53 -10.58 -21.22
C GLN A 281 -7.28 -11.83 -21.69
N ASP A 282 -6.97 -12.97 -21.11
CA ASP A 282 -7.68 -14.25 -21.29
C ASP A 282 -8.03 -14.80 -19.91
N VAL A 283 -9.32 -14.98 -19.65
CA VAL A 283 -9.81 -15.38 -18.32
C VAL A 283 -9.25 -16.71 -17.88
N HIS A 284 -9.31 -17.72 -18.76
CA HIS A 284 -8.91 -19.10 -18.41
C HIS A 284 -7.40 -19.17 -18.18
N GLU A 285 -6.64 -18.52 -19.05
CA GLU A 285 -5.18 -18.47 -18.94
C GLU A 285 -4.74 -17.72 -17.68
N GLN A 286 -5.37 -16.56 -17.38
CA GLN A 286 -5.06 -15.77 -16.19
C GLN A 286 -5.39 -16.49 -14.89
N ILE A 287 -6.54 -17.17 -14.81
CA ILE A 287 -6.93 -17.96 -13.62
C ILE A 287 -5.96 -19.13 -13.44
N THR A 288 -5.60 -19.81 -14.51
CA THR A 288 -4.64 -20.93 -14.47
C THR A 288 -3.27 -20.45 -13.98
N GLN A 289 -2.75 -19.37 -14.54
CA GLN A 289 -1.47 -18.75 -14.11
C GLN A 289 -1.52 -18.33 -12.64
N PHE A 290 -2.65 -17.72 -12.21
CA PHE A 290 -2.82 -17.33 -10.81
C PHE A 290 -2.77 -18.54 -9.87
N ILE A 291 -3.55 -19.59 -10.15
CA ILE A 291 -3.62 -20.79 -9.30
C ILE A 291 -2.25 -21.47 -9.21
N VAL A 292 -1.59 -21.69 -10.36
CA VAL A 292 -0.27 -22.34 -10.38
C VAL A 292 0.77 -21.47 -9.66
N GLY A 293 0.83 -20.17 -9.96
CA GLY A 293 1.74 -19.24 -9.29
C GLY A 293 1.49 -19.14 -7.78
N PHE A 294 0.24 -19.15 -7.35
CA PHE A 294 -0.15 -19.14 -5.95
C PHE A 294 0.39 -20.37 -5.20
N TYR A 295 0.19 -21.56 -5.74
CA TYR A 295 0.65 -22.80 -5.09
C TYR A 295 2.14 -23.09 -5.28
N GLN A 296 2.86 -22.32 -6.09
CA GLN A 296 4.33 -22.33 -6.04
C GLN A 296 4.86 -21.84 -4.68
N GLU A 297 4.11 -20.98 -3.99
CA GLU A 297 4.54 -20.36 -2.72
C GLU A 297 3.69 -20.79 -1.51
N ASN A 298 2.56 -21.42 -1.72
CA ASN A 298 1.59 -21.82 -0.69
C ASN A 298 1.36 -23.34 -0.67
N THR A 299 0.83 -23.85 0.47
CA THR A 299 0.48 -25.27 0.62
C THR A 299 -0.85 -25.56 -0.05
N TYR A 300 -0.96 -26.75 -0.65
CA TYR A 300 -2.21 -27.24 -1.22
C TYR A 300 -3.23 -27.56 -0.12
N PRO A 301 -4.52 -27.23 -0.30
CA PRO A 301 -5.62 -27.76 0.49
C PRO A 301 -5.91 -29.23 0.08
N LYS A 302 -6.90 -29.86 0.71
CA LYS A 302 -7.38 -31.17 0.25
C LYS A 302 -8.15 -31.07 -1.05
N GLU A 303 -8.91 -29.98 -1.25
CA GLU A 303 -9.66 -29.75 -2.48
C GLU A 303 -9.70 -28.25 -2.86
N ILE A 304 -9.73 -27.99 -4.17
CA ILE A 304 -9.95 -26.68 -4.76
C ILE A 304 -11.31 -26.68 -5.42
N LEU A 305 -12.11 -25.64 -5.13
CA LEU A 305 -13.42 -25.45 -5.80
C LEU A 305 -13.27 -24.33 -6.83
N LEU A 306 -13.67 -24.63 -8.07
CA LEU A 306 -13.63 -23.71 -9.20
C LEU A 306 -15.03 -23.51 -9.83
N PRO A 307 -15.29 -22.38 -10.49
CA PRO A 307 -16.44 -22.21 -11.37
C PRO A 307 -16.49 -23.28 -12.48
N GLU A 308 -17.71 -23.61 -12.92
CA GLU A 308 -17.95 -24.71 -13.87
C GLU A 308 -17.30 -24.49 -15.24
N ASP A 309 -17.27 -23.24 -15.68
CA ASP A 309 -16.79 -22.80 -16.98
C ASP A 309 -15.25 -22.76 -17.13
N ILE A 310 -14.49 -22.91 -16.04
CA ILE A 310 -13.02 -22.92 -16.10
C ILE A 310 -12.50 -24.25 -16.65
N ASP A 311 -11.60 -24.18 -17.64
CA ASP A 311 -10.87 -25.36 -18.12
C ASP A 311 -9.83 -25.79 -17.09
N THR A 312 -9.96 -27.01 -16.59
CA THR A 312 -9.10 -27.58 -15.53
C THR A 312 -8.07 -28.57 -16.05
N THR A 313 -8.07 -28.86 -17.36
CA THR A 313 -7.21 -29.92 -17.95
C THR A 313 -5.74 -29.76 -17.55
N LEU A 314 -5.19 -28.57 -17.73
CA LEU A 314 -3.80 -28.30 -17.40
C LEU A 314 -3.55 -28.18 -15.89
N LEU A 315 -4.57 -27.69 -15.14
CA LEU A 315 -4.48 -27.58 -13.69
C LEU A 315 -4.44 -28.96 -13.03
N GLU A 316 -5.22 -29.92 -13.51
CA GLU A 316 -5.25 -31.30 -12.98
C GLU A 316 -3.92 -32.05 -13.16
N GLU A 317 -3.14 -31.67 -14.17
CA GLU A 317 -1.79 -32.22 -14.39
C GLU A 317 -0.73 -31.62 -13.44
N ILE A 318 -0.96 -30.39 -12.95
CA ILE A 318 0.06 -29.62 -12.19
C ILE A 318 -0.21 -29.65 -10.71
N VAL A 319 -1.48 -29.53 -10.30
CA VAL A 319 -1.91 -29.31 -8.92
C VAL A 319 -2.01 -30.64 -8.17
N GLU A 320 -1.32 -30.74 -7.03
CA GLU A 320 -1.25 -31.96 -6.22
C GLU A 320 -2.48 -32.15 -5.28
N CYS A 321 -3.65 -31.62 -5.64
CA CYS A 321 -4.87 -31.78 -4.83
C CYS A 321 -6.10 -31.93 -5.74
N LYS A 322 -7.23 -32.34 -5.13
CA LYS A 322 -8.48 -32.58 -5.88
C LYS A 322 -9.09 -31.27 -6.34
N ILE A 323 -9.32 -31.12 -7.63
CA ILE A 323 -10.08 -30.02 -8.23
C ILE A 323 -11.53 -30.44 -8.40
N ILE A 324 -12.47 -29.58 -8.02
CA ILE A 324 -13.92 -29.84 -8.08
C ILE A 324 -14.61 -28.63 -8.70
N LYS A 325 -15.46 -28.87 -9.69
CA LYS A 325 -16.38 -27.88 -10.28
C LYS A 325 -17.81 -28.22 -9.86
N PRO A 326 -18.28 -27.69 -8.72
CA PRO A 326 -19.57 -28.10 -8.15
C PRO A 326 -20.73 -27.43 -8.88
N GLN A 327 -21.69 -28.21 -9.35
CA GLN A 327 -22.90 -27.73 -10.03
C GLN A 327 -24.07 -27.49 -9.07
N LYS A 328 -24.14 -28.22 -7.95
CA LYS A 328 -25.27 -28.16 -6.99
C LYS A 328 -24.79 -28.31 -5.55
N GLY A 329 -25.62 -27.92 -4.62
CA GLY A 329 -25.40 -28.11 -3.19
C GLY A 329 -24.52 -27.05 -2.54
N GLN A 330 -24.02 -27.35 -1.34
CA GLN A 330 -23.30 -26.38 -0.50
C GLN A 330 -21.98 -25.90 -1.14
N LYS A 331 -21.25 -26.77 -1.85
CA LYS A 331 -20.00 -26.40 -2.52
C LYS A 331 -20.24 -25.41 -3.67
N ALA A 332 -21.31 -25.57 -4.43
CA ALA A 332 -21.70 -24.63 -5.48
C ALA A 332 -22.05 -23.26 -4.90
N LYS A 333 -22.73 -23.19 -3.76
CA LYS A 333 -23.02 -21.94 -3.05
C LYS A 333 -21.75 -21.21 -2.58
N LEU A 334 -20.68 -21.94 -2.23
CA LEU A 334 -19.40 -21.34 -1.89
C LEU A 334 -18.73 -20.68 -3.11
N VAL A 335 -18.75 -21.33 -4.25
CA VAL A 335 -18.23 -20.78 -5.51
C VAL A 335 -19.06 -19.56 -5.93
N GLU A 336 -20.38 -19.64 -5.83
CA GLU A 336 -21.29 -18.53 -6.09
C GLU A 336 -21.00 -17.34 -5.14
N MET A 337 -20.79 -17.60 -3.84
CA MET A 337 -20.40 -16.58 -2.88
C MET A 337 -19.07 -15.92 -3.27
N ALA A 338 -18.07 -16.68 -3.71
CA ALA A 338 -16.80 -16.14 -4.16
C ALA A 338 -16.98 -15.28 -5.42
N THR A 339 -17.77 -15.73 -6.38
CA THR A 339 -18.10 -15.00 -7.61
C THR A 339 -18.84 -13.69 -7.32
N ASN A 340 -19.81 -13.70 -6.42
CA ASN A 340 -20.54 -12.51 -6.01
C ASN A 340 -19.63 -11.50 -5.31
N ASN A 341 -18.70 -11.95 -4.48
CA ASN A 341 -17.70 -11.08 -3.87
C ASN A 341 -16.72 -10.48 -4.90
N ALA A 342 -16.32 -11.25 -5.90
CA ALA A 342 -15.52 -10.76 -7.02
C ALA A 342 -16.25 -9.66 -7.81
N LYS A 343 -17.56 -9.85 -8.06
CA LYS A 343 -18.43 -8.89 -8.73
C LYS A 343 -18.56 -7.60 -7.93
N GLU A 344 -18.96 -7.67 -6.67
CA GLU A 344 -19.08 -6.48 -5.81
C GLU A 344 -17.77 -5.68 -5.73
N ALA A 345 -16.63 -6.36 -5.63
CA ALA A 345 -15.33 -5.70 -5.56
C ALA A 345 -15.00 -4.92 -6.84
N LEU A 346 -15.32 -5.49 -8.00
CA LEU A 346 -15.08 -4.83 -9.29
C LEU A 346 -16.04 -3.66 -9.50
N GLU A 347 -17.33 -3.81 -9.21
CA GLU A 347 -18.33 -2.75 -9.29
C GLU A 347 -17.98 -1.57 -8.37
N LYS A 348 -17.58 -1.86 -7.14
CA LYS A 348 -17.12 -0.85 -6.18
C LYS A 348 -15.88 -0.10 -6.68
N LYS A 349 -14.94 -0.79 -7.33
CA LYS A 349 -13.78 -0.15 -7.97
C LYS A 349 -14.21 0.84 -9.05
N PHE A 350 -15.14 0.46 -9.92
CA PHE A 350 -15.66 1.35 -10.97
C PHE A 350 -16.41 2.54 -10.40
N LEU A 351 -17.25 2.35 -9.40
CA LEU A 351 -17.93 3.45 -8.72
C LEU A 351 -16.94 4.46 -8.12
N LEU A 352 -15.84 3.99 -7.51
CA LEU A 352 -14.78 4.85 -7.01
C LEU A 352 -14.04 5.59 -8.12
N ILE A 353 -13.78 4.95 -9.25
CA ILE A 353 -13.15 5.58 -10.43
C ILE A 353 -14.08 6.66 -11.00
N GLU A 354 -15.36 6.36 -11.21
CA GLU A 354 -16.35 7.31 -11.71
C GLU A 354 -16.52 8.51 -10.76
N LYS A 355 -16.59 8.24 -9.45
CA LYS A 355 -16.65 9.30 -8.43
C LYS A 355 -15.39 10.17 -8.47
N ASN A 356 -14.21 9.57 -8.58
CA ASN A 356 -12.95 10.31 -8.70
C ASN A 356 -12.89 11.12 -10.01
N GLN A 357 -13.36 10.58 -11.14
CA GLN A 357 -13.42 11.32 -12.40
C GLN A 357 -14.36 12.52 -12.32
N LYS A 358 -15.56 12.36 -11.74
CA LYS A 358 -16.48 13.48 -11.50
C LYS A 358 -15.86 14.52 -10.56
N ALA A 359 -15.25 14.08 -9.47
CA ALA A 359 -14.64 14.95 -8.47
C ALA A 359 -13.34 15.65 -8.93
N THR A 360 -12.75 15.24 -10.05
CA THR A 360 -11.51 15.79 -10.59
C THR A 360 -11.74 16.40 -11.97
N VAL A 361 -11.75 15.58 -13.02
CA VAL A 361 -11.86 16.03 -14.41
C VAL A 361 -13.20 16.73 -14.68
N GLY A 362 -14.31 16.22 -14.14
CA GLY A 362 -15.63 16.85 -14.24
C GLY A 362 -15.66 18.23 -13.56
N ALA A 363 -15.06 18.35 -12.39
CA ALA A 363 -15.00 19.61 -11.64
C ALA A 363 -14.16 20.68 -12.36
N ILE A 364 -12.98 20.32 -12.91
CA ILE A 364 -12.17 21.29 -13.69
C ILE A 364 -12.82 21.67 -15.01
N LYS A 365 -13.61 20.78 -15.64
CA LYS A 365 -14.40 21.13 -16.81
C LYS A 365 -15.45 22.19 -16.47
N GLN A 366 -16.21 22.00 -15.37
CA GLN A 366 -17.14 22.98 -14.85
C GLN A 366 -16.46 24.32 -14.50
N LEU A 367 -15.22 24.27 -13.97
CA LEU A 367 -14.43 25.48 -13.73
C LEU A 367 -14.15 26.25 -15.03
N GLY A 368 -13.74 25.54 -16.08
CA GLY A 368 -13.53 26.14 -17.40
C GLY A 368 -14.81 26.78 -17.97
N GLU A 369 -15.94 26.09 -17.89
CA GLU A 369 -17.25 26.58 -18.31
C GLU A 369 -17.66 27.86 -17.54
N LYS A 370 -17.49 27.85 -16.21
CA LYS A 370 -17.78 29.02 -15.34
C LYS A 370 -16.90 30.23 -15.62
N LEU A 371 -15.65 30.00 -16.00
CA LEU A 371 -14.68 31.05 -16.32
C LEU A 371 -14.64 31.42 -17.81
N ASN A 372 -15.52 30.86 -18.65
CA ASN A 372 -15.50 31.04 -20.11
C ASN A 372 -14.10 30.81 -20.71
N MET A 373 -13.49 29.65 -20.40
CA MET A 373 -12.19 29.25 -20.92
C MET A 373 -12.15 27.75 -21.23
N VAL A 374 -11.15 27.33 -22.01
CA VAL A 374 -10.87 25.91 -22.21
C VAL A 374 -10.58 25.26 -20.86
N THR A 375 -10.99 24.00 -20.67
CA THR A 375 -10.79 23.26 -19.42
C THR A 375 -9.36 23.39 -18.90
N PRO A 376 -9.12 24.05 -17.74
CA PRO A 376 -7.78 24.31 -17.23
C PRO A 376 -7.20 23.04 -16.60
N ARG A 377 -6.31 22.37 -17.33
CA ARG A 377 -5.72 21.10 -16.88
C ARG A 377 -4.64 21.31 -15.81
N ARG A 378 -3.85 22.40 -15.90
CA ARG A 378 -2.82 22.77 -14.93
C ARG A 378 -3.22 24.06 -14.24
N ILE A 379 -3.43 23.97 -12.93
CA ILE A 379 -3.85 25.11 -12.08
C ILE A 379 -2.77 25.33 -11.02
N GLU A 380 -2.29 26.55 -10.89
CA GLU A 380 -1.39 26.97 -9.80
C GLU A 380 -2.15 27.90 -8.84
N LEU A 381 -2.17 27.55 -7.56
CA LEU A 381 -2.88 28.30 -6.53
C LEU A 381 -1.89 28.85 -5.51
N PHE A 382 -2.04 30.14 -5.16
CA PHE A 382 -1.15 30.90 -4.28
C PHE A 382 -1.87 31.38 -3.03
N ASP A 383 -1.17 31.27 -1.89
CA ASP A 383 -1.61 31.81 -0.60
C ASP A 383 -0.46 32.50 0.12
N ASN A 384 -0.73 33.67 0.68
CA ASN A 384 0.19 34.41 1.53
C ASN A 384 -0.15 34.14 3.00
N SER A 385 0.79 33.64 3.76
CA SER A 385 0.64 33.45 5.20
C SER A 385 1.43 34.50 5.96
N ASN A 386 0.74 35.54 6.45
CA ASN A 386 1.28 36.54 7.36
C ASN A 386 0.86 36.20 8.79
N ILE A 387 1.77 35.72 9.62
CA ILE A 387 1.56 35.62 11.07
C ILE A 387 2.44 36.67 11.74
N GLN A 388 1.79 37.60 12.42
CA GLN A 388 2.36 38.70 13.20
C GLN A 388 3.90 38.72 13.36
N GLY A 389 4.58 39.60 12.63
CA GLY A 389 5.80 40.27 13.05
C GLY A 389 7.14 39.84 12.50
N ALA A 390 7.35 38.71 11.85
CA ALA A 390 8.62 38.41 11.18
C ALA A 390 8.50 37.25 10.18
N TYR A 391 9.00 37.49 8.97
CA TYR A 391 9.06 36.50 7.87
C TYR A 391 7.74 36.17 7.18
N ALA A 392 7.25 37.09 6.37
CA ALA A 392 6.18 36.81 5.41
C ALA A 392 6.61 35.67 4.46
N VAL A 393 5.76 34.69 4.31
CA VAL A 393 5.99 33.54 3.41
C VAL A 393 4.77 33.29 2.55
N ALA A 394 4.98 32.80 1.33
CA ALA A 394 3.91 32.37 0.46
C ALA A 394 4.08 30.91 0.04
N GLY A 395 2.97 30.22 -0.10
CA GLY A 395 2.88 28.87 -0.65
C GLY A 395 2.28 28.89 -2.06
N MET A 396 2.81 28.04 -2.94
CA MET A 396 2.19 27.73 -4.22
C MET A 396 1.97 26.23 -4.30
N VAL A 397 0.74 25.82 -4.56
CA VAL A 397 0.38 24.45 -4.88
C VAL A 397 -0.01 24.33 -6.36
N CYS A 398 0.19 23.16 -6.92
CA CYS A 398 -0.14 22.87 -8.31
C CYS A 398 -1.05 21.67 -8.39
N PHE A 399 -2.11 21.78 -9.17
CA PHE A 399 -3.03 20.71 -9.50
C PHE A 399 -2.99 20.44 -11.00
N VAL A 400 -2.95 19.14 -11.37
CA VAL A 400 -3.01 18.69 -12.76
C VAL A 400 -4.18 17.73 -12.89
N ASP A 401 -5.08 18.01 -13.82
CA ASP A 401 -6.31 17.25 -14.03
C ASP A 401 -7.13 17.04 -12.71
N GLY A 402 -7.14 18.09 -11.85
CA GLY A 402 -7.83 18.08 -10.54
C GLY A 402 -7.13 17.31 -9.42
N VAL A 403 -5.90 16.82 -9.65
CA VAL A 403 -5.11 16.05 -8.67
C VAL A 403 -3.87 16.84 -8.23
N PRO A 404 -3.51 16.84 -6.93
CA PRO A 404 -2.33 17.54 -6.43
C PRO A 404 -1.01 17.03 -7.04
N SER A 405 -0.22 17.90 -7.67
CA SER A 405 1.12 17.60 -8.18
C SER A 405 2.20 18.09 -7.22
N LYS A 406 2.46 17.33 -6.17
CA LYS A 406 3.36 17.73 -5.06
C LYS A 406 4.78 18.09 -5.50
N LYS A 407 5.29 17.50 -6.58
CA LYS A 407 6.61 17.82 -7.15
C LYS A 407 6.71 19.26 -7.69
N ASP A 408 5.56 19.84 -8.04
CA ASP A 408 5.46 21.19 -8.60
C ASP A 408 5.17 22.26 -7.55
N TYR A 409 4.99 21.89 -6.27
CA TYR A 409 4.78 22.84 -5.18
C TYR A 409 6.01 23.71 -4.94
N ARG A 410 5.80 25.00 -4.62
CA ARG A 410 6.89 25.95 -4.35
C ARG A 410 6.62 26.75 -3.09
N LYS A 411 7.70 27.12 -2.41
CA LYS A 411 7.73 27.94 -1.19
C LYS A 411 8.51 29.21 -1.49
N PHE A 412 7.97 30.34 -1.08
CA PHE A 412 8.60 31.63 -1.29
C PHE A 412 8.81 32.31 0.05
N LYS A 413 10.02 32.79 0.31
CA LYS A 413 10.29 33.78 1.33
C LYS A 413 10.18 35.15 0.67
N ILE A 414 9.41 36.05 1.27
CA ILE A 414 9.31 37.44 0.84
C ILE A 414 10.65 38.15 1.16
N LYS A 415 11.15 38.93 0.22
CA LYS A 415 12.47 39.54 0.30
C LYS A 415 12.47 41.07 0.20
N THR A 416 11.51 41.63 -0.54
CA THR A 416 11.48 43.04 -0.94
C THR A 416 10.42 43.84 -0.21
N VAL A 417 9.52 43.16 0.53
CA VAL A 417 8.43 43.81 1.23
C VAL A 417 8.72 43.83 2.74
N GLU A 418 8.72 44.99 3.34
CA GLU A 418 8.88 45.20 4.77
C GLU A 418 7.50 45.43 5.41
N GLY A 419 7.19 44.69 6.47
CA GLY A 419 5.91 44.79 7.18
C GLY A 419 4.78 43.92 6.62
N PRO A 420 3.54 44.01 7.15
CA PRO A 420 2.39 43.22 6.76
C PRO A 420 1.71 43.80 5.52
N ASP A 421 2.34 43.66 4.36
CA ASP A 421 1.77 44.04 3.06
C ASP A 421 1.49 42.76 2.21
N ASP A 422 0.25 42.31 2.22
CA ASP A 422 -0.19 41.13 1.48
C ASP A 422 -0.19 41.35 -0.02
N TYR A 423 -0.43 42.58 -0.49
CA TYR A 423 -0.45 42.88 -1.91
C TYR A 423 0.97 42.94 -2.50
N GLY A 424 1.89 43.61 -1.84
CA GLY A 424 3.28 43.62 -2.21
C GLY A 424 3.92 42.23 -2.20
N SER A 425 3.58 41.43 -1.18
CA SER A 425 4.03 40.05 -1.06
C SER A 425 3.52 39.19 -2.21
N MET A 426 2.25 39.29 -2.58
CA MET A 426 1.66 38.56 -3.71
C MET A 426 2.33 38.97 -5.03
N LYS A 427 2.56 40.30 -5.22
CA LYS A 427 3.24 40.85 -6.39
C LYS A 427 4.65 40.26 -6.56
N GLU A 428 5.44 40.23 -5.50
CA GLU A 428 6.79 39.66 -5.49
C GLU A 428 6.76 38.16 -5.89
N VAL A 429 5.86 37.38 -5.29
CA VAL A 429 5.78 35.92 -5.49
C VAL A 429 5.38 35.58 -6.91
N ILE A 430 4.31 36.20 -7.42
CA ILE A 430 3.81 35.98 -8.79
C ILE A 430 4.89 36.39 -9.81
N TYR A 431 5.52 37.55 -9.62
CA TYR A 431 6.59 37.99 -10.50
C TYR A 431 7.78 37.01 -10.53
N ARG A 432 8.30 36.62 -9.36
CA ARG A 432 9.42 35.67 -9.26
C ARG A 432 9.10 34.30 -9.84
N ARG A 433 7.87 33.82 -9.67
CA ARG A 433 7.42 32.53 -10.24
C ARG A 433 7.39 32.59 -11.76
N TYR A 434 6.71 33.57 -12.32
CA TYR A 434 6.46 33.60 -13.76
C TYR A 434 7.62 34.19 -14.58
N TYR A 435 8.43 35.07 -14.00
CA TYR A 435 9.71 35.41 -14.59
C TYR A 435 10.61 34.19 -14.75
N ARG A 436 10.66 33.34 -13.72
CA ARG A 436 11.40 32.08 -13.79
C ARG A 436 10.82 31.11 -14.81
N VAL A 437 9.49 31.02 -14.93
CA VAL A 437 8.80 30.20 -15.95
C VAL A 437 9.23 30.61 -17.35
N LEU A 438 9.35 31.92 -17.60
CA LEU A 438 9.78 32.45 -18.89
C LEU A 438 11.25 32.15 -19.17
N VAL A 439 12.13 32.43 -18.21
CA VAL A 439 13.60 32.29 -18.38
C VAL A 439 14.02 30.84 -18.51
N GLU A 440 13.44 29.94 -17.72
CA GLU A 440 13.80 28.51 -17.71
C GLU A 440 12.93 27.66 -18.66
N GLY A 441 11.98 28.26 -19.39
CA GLY A 441 11.09 27.52 -20.30
C GLY A 441 10.20 26.49 -19.60
N LEU A 442 9.79 26.74 -18.33
CA LEU A 442 8.98 25.80 -17.56
C LEU A 442 7.55 25.75 -18.08
N LYS A 443 6.84 24.67 -17.75
CA LYS A 443 5.42 24.51 -18.11
C LYS A 443 4.59 25.62 -17.47
N LYS A 444 3.87 26.38 -18.30
CA LYS A 444 2.89 27.39 -17.87
C LYS A 444 1.64 26.70 -17.33
N PRO A 445 0.96 27.26 -16.31
CA PRO A 445 -0.39 26.83 -15.95
C PRO A 445 -1.43 27.39 -16.94
N ASP A 446 -2.58 26.74 -16.99
CA ASP A 446 -3.74 27.21 -17.75
C ASP A 446 -4.53 28.26 -16.95
N LEU A 447 -4.44 28.20 -15.63
CA LEU A 447 -5.14 29.08 -14.70
C LEU A 447 -4.31 29.35 -13.46
N ILE A 448 -4.31 30.60 -13.02
CA ILE A 448 -3.78 31.02 -11.72
C ILE A 448 -4.93 31.34 -10.80
N ILE A 449 -4.92 30.80 -9.58
CA ILE A 449 -5.86 31.12 -8.52
C ILE A 449 -5.11 31.77 -7.38
N VAL A 450 -5.62 32.88 -6.86
CA VAL A 450 -5.12 33.52 -5.62
C VAL A 450 -6.12 33.28 -4.48
N ASP A 451 -5.63 32.89 -3.31
CA ASP A 451 -6.46 32.79 -2.10
C ASP A 451 -6.71 34.20 -1.56
N GLY A 452 -7.72 34.84 -2.12
CA GLY A 452 -8.06 36.21 -1.74
C GLY A 452 -9.03 36.91 -2.69
N GLY A 453 -9.42 38.13 -2.30
CA GLY A 453 -10.41 38.94 -3.00
C GLY A 453 -9.83 39.81 -4.13
N LYS A 454 -10.65 40.75 -4.58
CA LYS A 454 -10.43 41.64 -5.74
C LYS A 454 -9.06 42.32 -5.76
N GLY A 455 -8.53 42.75 -4.60
CA GLY A 455 -7.21 43.40 -4.50
C GLY A 455 -6.04 42.50 -4.88
N GLN A 456 -6.05 41.23 -4.42
CA GLN A 456 -5.00 40.27 -4.74
C GLN A 456 -5.07 39.81 -6.21
N ILE A 457 -6.28 39.67 -6.76
CA ILE A 457 -6.50 39.38 -8.19
C ILE A 457 -5.93 40.50 -9.06
N LYS A 458 -6.22 41.77 -8.70
CA LYS A 458 -5.71 42.95 -9.42
C LYS A 458 -4.18 42.94 -9.50
N VAL A 459 -3.52 42.76 -8.38
CA VAL A 459 -2.06 42.73 -8.30
C VAL A 459 -1.47 41.56 -9.09
N ALA A 460 -2.07 40.37 -9.00
CA ALA A 460 -1.62 39.22 -9.75
C ALA A 460 -1.79 39.41 -11.27
N LYS A 461 -2.93 39.97 -11.69
CA LYS A 461 -3.23 40.29 -13.10
C LYS A 461 -2.23 41.32 -13.65
N GLU A 462 -1.98 42.41 -12.93
CA GLU A 462 -0.97 43.42 -13.33
C GLU A 462 0.40 42.82 -13.60
N VAL A 463 0.86 41.89 -12.77
CA VAL A 463 2.13 41.20 -12.97
C VAL A 463 2.10 40.30 -14.21
N ILE A 464 1.06 39.50 -14.39
CA ILE A 464 0.92 38.58 -15.54
C ILE A 464 0.87 39.37 -16.84
N ASP A 465 0.14 40.49 -16.86
CA ASP A 465 0.06 41.39 -18.01
C ASP A 465 1.41 42.07 -18.31
N SER A 466 2.14 42.51 -17.28
CA SER A 466 3.48 43.09 -17.44
C SER A 466 4.51 42.11 -18.01
N LEU A 467 4.35 40.81 -17.76
CA LEU A 467 5.20 39.76 -18.29
C LEU A 467 4.70 39.21 -19.66
N ASN A 468 3.60 39.70 -20.15
CA ASN A 468 2.97 39.31 -21.44
C ASN A 468 2.79 37.78 -21.59
N ILE A 469 2.31 37.11 -20.53
CA ILE A 469 2.21 35.64 -20.51
C ILE A 469 0.84 35.12 -20.97
N GLY A 470 -0.22 35.92 -20.85
CA GLY A 470 -1.56 35.58 -21.30
C GLY A 470 -2.24 34.44 -20.51
N ILE A 471 -1.99 34.34 -19.19
CA ILE A 471 -2.64 33.35 -18.30
C ILE A 471 -3.79 34.02 -17.56
N LYS A 472 -4.95 33.35 -17.51
CA LYS A 472 -6.11 33.84 -16.77
C LYS A 472 -5.88 33.77 -15.27
N VAL A 473 -6.30 34.80 -14.54
CA VAL A 473 -6.18 34.90 -13.08
C VAL A 473 -7.59 34.96 -12.48
N CYS A 474 -7.85 34.24 -11.41
CA CYS A 474 -9.05 34.36 -10.60
C CYS A 474 -8.72 34.27 -9.11
N GLY A 475 -9.68 34.56 -8.25
CA GLY A 475 -9.53 34.48 -6.80
C GLY A 475 -10.61 33.63 -6.14
N LEU A 476 -10.26 33.08 -4.99
CA LEU A 476 -11.19 32.44 -4.07
C LEU A 476 -11.38 33.32 -2.85
N ALA A 477 -12.57 33.92 -2.70
CA ALA A 477 -12.94 34.70 -1.53
C ALA A 477 -13.78 33.86 -0.56
N LYS A 478 -13.59 34.13 0.74
CA LYS A 478 -14.44 33.58 1.80
C LYS A 478 -15.72 34.41 1.93
N ASP A 479 -16.83 33.75 2.16
CA ASP A 479 -18.07 34.43 2.52
C ASP A 479 -18.04 34.97 3.97
N ASP A 480 -19.06 35.71 4.39
CA ASP A 480 -19.19 36.26 5.76
C ASP A 480 -19.20 35.18 6.86
N HIS A 481 -19.34 33.89 6.49
CA HIS A 481 -19.29 32.73 7.37
C HIS A 481 -17.94 31.97 7.30
N HIS A 482 -16.91 32.58 6.70
CA HIS A 482 -15.55 31.98 6.52
C HIS A 482 -15.53 30.67 5.74
N SER A 483 -16.54 30.39 4.92
CA SER A 483 -16.54 29.26 3.98
C SER A 483 -16.12 29.73 2.58
N THR A 484 -15.45 28.85 1.81
CA THR A 484 -15.12 29.10 0.41
C THR A 484 -16.40 29.24 -0.39
N ALA A 485 -16.81 30.45 -0.73
CA ALA A 485 -18.14 30.60 -1.32
C ALA A 485 -18.13 31.27 -2.68
N VAL A 486 -17.13 32.07 -3.02
CA VAL A 486 -17.16 32.92 -4.18
C VAL A 486 -15.89 32.79 -5.00
N LEU A 487 -16.05 32.38 -6.27
CA LEU A 487 -15.00 32.49 -7.28
C LEU A 487 -15.12 33.88 -7.91
N ILE A 488 -14.03 34.62 -7.97
CA ILE A 488 -13.99 35.95 -8.58
C ILE A 488 -13.10 35.87 -9.83
N ASP A 489 -13.64 36.29 -10.97
CA ASP A 489 -12.90 36.27 -12.22
C ASP A 489 -11.93 37.47 -12.38
N SER A 490 -11.20 37.50 -13.49
CA SER A 490 -10.21 38.56 -13.81
C SER A 490 -10.84 39.95 -14.03
N ASP A 491 -12.15 40.02 -14.21
CA ASP A 491 -12.89 41.25 -14.42
C ASP A 491 -13.69 41.66 -13.17
N PHE A 492 -13.36 40.99 -12.04
CA PHE A 492 -13.92 41.21 -10.70
C PHE A 492 -15.40 40.83 -10.56
N ASN A 493 -15.95 40.02 -11.48
CA ASN A 493 -17.28 39.47 -11.36
C ASN A 493 -17.27 38.28 -10.39
N GLU A 494 -18.28 38.25 -9.55
CA GLU A 494 -18.49 37.18 -8.59
C GLU A 494 -19.28 36.05 -9.24
N ILE A 495 -18.70 34.84 -9.25
CA ILE A 495 -19.29 33.64 -9.82
C ILE A 495 -19.77 32.76 -8.69
N SER A 496 -21.08 32.62 -8.56
CA SER A 496 -21.68 31.73 -7.57
C SER A 496 -21.44 30.25 -7.93
N ILE A 497 -21.05 29.47 -6.94
CA ILE A 497 -20.80 28.02 -7.05
C ILE A 497 -21.76 27.32 -6.08
N ASP A 498 -22.47 26.31 -6.59
CA ASP A 498 -23.31 25.47 -5.74
C ASP A 498 -22.44 24.72 -4.71
N LYS A 499 -22.70 24.95 -3.42
CA LYS A 499 -21.99 24.34 -2.29
C LYS A 499 -22.06 22.81 -2.26
N LYS A 500 -22.96 22.19 -3.02
CA LYS A 500 -23.08 20.73 -3.16
C LYS A 500 -22.40 20.20 -4.42
N SER A 501 -21.81 21.07 -5.26
CA SER A 501 -21.15 20.67 -6.50
C SER A 501 -19.75 20.10 -6.26
N GLU A 502 -19.33 19.20 -7.14
CA GLU A 502 -17.94 18.67 -7.15
C GLU A 502 -16.90 19.78 -7.39
N LEU A 503 -17.28 20.83 -8.13
CA LEU A 503 -16.45 22.02 -8.31
C LEU A 503 -16.20 22.73 -6.98
N PHE A 504 -17.22 22.93 -6.16
CA PHE A 504 -17.07 23.54 -4.83
C PHE A 504 -16.12 22.73 -3.96
N PHE A 505 -16.31 21.41 -3.89
CA PHE A 505 -15.42 20.53 -3.12
C PHE A 505 -13.98 20.51 -3.66
N LEU A 506 -13.78 20.62 -4.98
CA LEU A 506 -12.44 20.72 -5.56
C LEU A 506 -11.76 22.03 -5.16
N LEU A 507 -12.43 23.17 -5.30
CA LEU A 507 -11.87 24.48 -4.96
C LEU A 507 -11.56 24.60 -3.46
N THR A 508 -12.45 24.08 -2.59
CA THR A 508 -12.19 24.00 -1.15
C THR A 508 -10.95 23.17 -0.85
N ARG A 509 -10.81 21.98 -1.47
CA ARG A 509 -9.57 21.17 -1.32
C ARG A 509 -8.33 21.89 -1.78
N MET A 510 -8.41 22.63 -2.88
CA MET A 510 -7.28 23.41 -3.39
C MET A 510 -6.88 24.51 -2.40
N GLN A 511 -7.86 25.22 -1.84
CA GLN A 511 -7.66 26.26 -0.85
C GLN A 511 -7.09 25.70 0.46
N ASP A 512 -7.67 24.63 0.99
CA ASP A 512 -7.17 23.96 2.18
C ASP A 512 -5.71 23.48 2.01
N GLU A 513 -5.39 22.95 0.86
CA GLU A 513 -4.05 22.42 0.56
C GLU A 513 -3.00 23.54 0.47
N VAL A 514 -3.30 24.67 -0.19
CA VAL A 514 -2.35 25.78 -0.26
C VAL A 514 -2.14 26.41 1.11
N HIS A 515 -3.22 26.60 1.87
CA HIS A 515 -3.17 27.12 3.23
C HIS A 515 -2.34 26.21 4.16
N ARG A 516 -2.64 24.89 4.15
CA ARG A 516 -1.85 23.89 4.88
C ARG A 516 -0.36 23.94 4.50
N TYR A 517 -0.06 24.09 3.19
CA TYR A 517 1.31 24.12 2.68
C TYR A 517 2.04 25.39 3.12
N ALA A 518 1.40 26.55 3.06
CA ALA A 518 1.93 27.83 3.52
C ALA A 518 2.21 27.82 5.03
N ILE A 519 1.24 27.37 5.86
CA ILE A 519 1.43 27.23 7.31
C ILE A 519 2.56 26.27 7.67
N SER A 520 2.67 25.14 6.97
CA SER A 520 3.76 24.18 7.21
C SER A 520 5.14 24.80 6.99
N PHE A 521 5.24 25.70 6.03
CA PHE A 521 6.47 26.43 5.74
C PHE A 521 6.79 27.46 6.83
N HIS A 522 5.80 28.19 7.26
CA HIS A 522 5.93 29.18 8.34
C HIS A 522 6.43 28.53 9.64
N LYS A 523 5.85 27.39 10.05
CA LYS A 523 6.31 26.62 11.22
C LYS A 523 7.79 26.22 11.09
N ASN A 524 8.22 25.78 9.92
CA ASN A 524 9.62 25.40 9.66
C ASN A 524 10.58 26.59 9.68
N VAL A 525 10.16 27.75 9.15
CA VAL A 525 10.97 28.98 9.18
C VAL A 525 11.12 29.49 10.60
N ARG A 526 10.01 29.55 11.36
CA ARG A 526 10.01 29.95 12.77
C ARG A 526 10.85 29.02 13.64
N SER A 527 10.77 27.70 13.45
CA SER A 527 11.61 26.74 14.17
C SER A 527 13.09 26.97 13.89
N LYS A 528 13.46 27.25 12.63
CA LYS A 528 14.87 27.54 12.27
C LYS A 528 15.36 28.86 12.84
N SER A 529 14.55 29.91 12.86
CA SER A 529 14.94 31.22 13.42
C SER A 529 15.06 31.18 14.93
N LEU A 530 14.13 30.50 15.61
CA LEU A 530 14.19 30.26 17.06
C LEU A 530 15.43 29.45 17.44
N PHE A 531 15.81 28.49 16.60
CA PHE A 531 17.02 27.72 16.78
C PHE A 531 18.30 28.53 16.59
N GLN A 532 18.32 29.37 15.57
CA GLN A 532 19.43 30.31 15.36
C GLN A 532 19.58 31.25 16.56
N SER A 533 18.49 31.82 17.05
CA SER A 533 18.48 32.71 18.23
C SER A 533 19.02 31.99 19.49
N ILE A 534 18.52 30.79 19.79
CA ILE A 534 19.00 30.00 20.95
C ILE A 534 20.49 29.69 20.86
N LEU A 535 21.00 29.36 19.66
CA LEU A 535 22.41 29.07 19.46
C LEU A 535 23.31 30.34 19.34
N ASP A 536 22.69 31.50 19.05
CA ASP A 536 23.42 32.80 19.02
C ASP A 536 23.76 33.26 20.44
N ASP A 537 22.96 32.88 21.44
CA ASP A 537 23.15 33.22 22.84
C ASP A 537 24.17 32.31 23.58
N VAL A 538 24.70 31.27 22.91
CA VAL A 538 25.65 30.34 23.51
C VAL A 538 27.07 30.64 23.11
N GLU A 539 27.88 31.08 24.08
CA GLU A 539 29.29 31.37 23.89
C GLU A 539 30.06 30.15 23.38
N GLY A 540 30.82 30.32 22.30
CA GLY A 540 31.60 29.25 21.66
C GLY A 540 30.88 28.55 20.51
N ILE A 541 29.62 28.87 20.16
CA ILE A 541 28.90 28.31 19.04
C ILE A 541 28.88 29.27 17.83
N GLY A 542 29.88 29.18 16.98
CA GLY A 542 29.95 29.92 15.71
C GLY A 542 29.21 29.22 14.55
N PRO A 543 29.18 29.84 13.36
CA PRO A 543 28.40 29.33 12.20
C PRO A 543 28.75 27.90 11.80
N LYS A 544 29.97 27.45 11.97
CA LYS A 544 30.46 26.11 11.64
C LYS A 544 29.85 25.06 12.58
N ARG A 545 29.92 25.30 13.88
CA ARG A 545 29.35 24.40 14.90
C ARG A 545 27.83 24.35 14.85
N LYS A 546 27.15 25.46 14.52
CA LYS A 546 25.68 25.46 14.27
C LYS A 546 25.31 24.54 13.14
N LYS A 547 26.07 24.53 12.04
CA LYS A 547 25.81 23.63 10.90
C LYS A 547 26.06 22.18 11.23
N GLU A 548 27.05 21.86 12.05
CA GLU A 548 27.36 20.52 12.54
C GLU A 548 26.26 19.99 13.46
N LEU A 549 25.79 20.80 14.42
CA LEU A 549 24.67 20.47 15.30
C LEU A 549 23.38 20.19 14.50
N LEU A 550 23.06 21.04 13.52
CA LEU A 550 21.90 20.81 12.65
C LEU A 550 22.02 19.54 11.83
N LYS A 551 23.22 19.19 11.38
CA LYS A 551 23.48 17.98 10.61
C LYS A 551 23.34 16.71 11.47
N HIS A 552 23.82 16.76 12.71
CA HIS A 552 23.82 15.63 13.63
C HIS A 552 22.42 15.35 14.21
N PHE A 553 21.76 16.36 14.75
CA PHE A 553 20.45 16.20 15.42
C PHE A 553 19.24 16.28 14.48
N GLY A 554 19.40 16.83 13.28
CA GLY A 554 18.37 16.90 12.23
C GLY A 554 17.17 17.80 12.55
N SER A 555 16.86 18.08 13.82
CA SER A 555 15.76 18.96 14.23
C SER A 555 16.00 19.64 15.58
N VAL A 556 15.37 20.82 15.76
CA VAL A 556 15.38 21.56 17.03
C VAL A 556 14.79 20.74 18.18
N LYS A 557 13.77 19.96 17.92
CA LYS A 557 13.12 19.12 18.92
C LYS A 557 14.09 18.06 19.46
N LYS A 558 14.79 17.36 18.59
CA LYS A 558 15.78 16.36 18.98
C LYS A 558 16.96 16.97 19.73
N LEU A 559 17.39 18.20 19.34
CA LEU A 559 18.44 18.89 20.06
C LEU A 559 18.00 19.32 21.47
N LYS A 560 16.76 19.77 21.65
CA LYS A 560 16.21 20.08 22.99
C LYS A 560 16.06 18.85 23.90
N GLU A 561 15.87 17.68 23.32
CA GLU A 561 15.75 16.39 24.00
C GLU A 561 17.11 15.68 24.19
N ALA A 562 18.21 16.25 23.63
CA ALA A 562 19.53 15.64 23.68
C ALA A 562 20.12 15.65 25.10
N THR A 563 20.81 14.57 25.45
CA THR A 563 21.59 14.49 26.70
C THR A 563 22.92 15.22 26.59
N LEU A 564 23.54 15.54 27.73
CA LEU A 564 24.85 16.19 27.73
C LEU A 564 25.90 15.35 26.99
N GLU A 565 25.87 14.02 27.17
CA GLU A 565 26.76 13.07 26.49
C GLU A 565 26.63 13.14 24.97
N GLN A 566 25.41 13.21 24.46
CA GLN A 566 25.14 13.37 23.00
C GLN A 566 25.61 14.72 22.44
N LEU A 567 25.57 15.76 23.24
CA LEU A 567 26.11 17.08 22.84
C LEU A 567 27.65 17.09 22.85
N GLU A 568 28.29 16.36 23.77
CA GLU A 568 29.75 16.20 23.86
C GLU A 568 30.35 15.40 22.69
N GLU A 569 29.55 14.58 21.99
CA GLU A 569 29.97 13.91 20.75
C GLU A 569 30.24 14.88 19.60
N VAL A 570 29.59 16.06 19.61
CA VAL A 570 29.62 17.04 18.51
C VAL A 570 30.35 18.33 18.92
N LEU A 571 30.40 18.64 20.21
CA LEU A 571 30.94 19.87 20.75
C LEU A 571 32.01 19.59 21.83
N PRO A 572 32.98 20.53 22.01
CA PRO A 572 33.87 20.51 23.17
C PRO A 572 33.08 20.55 24.48
N LYS A 573 33.56 19.86 25.52
CA LYS A 573 32.86 19.66 26.80
C LYS A 573 32.32 20.95 27.45
N GLU A 574 33.07 22.03 27.45
CA GLU A 574 32.61 23.33 27.99
C GLU A 574 31.46 23.92 27.20
N VAL A 575 31.57 23.90 25.87
CA VAL A 575 30.52 24.42 24.97
C VAL A 575 29.24 23.57 25.02
N ALA A 576 29.39 22.24 25.17
CA ALA A 576 28.29 21.34 25.34
C ALA A 576 27.51 21.58 26.64
N LYS A 577 28.22 21.83 27.76
CA LYS A 577 27.62 22.22 29.04
C LYS A 577 26.86 23.55 28.98
N ASN A 578 27.46 24.56 28.34
CA ASN A 578 26.82 25.85 28.16
C ASN A 578 25.54 25.73 27.34
N LEU A 579 25.59 24.99 26.23
CA LEU A 579 24.41 24.71 25.41
C LEU A 579 23.35 23.92 26.17
N PHE A 580 23.74 22.88 26.91
CA PHE A 580 22.81 22.08 27.70
C PHE A 580 22.07 22.93 28.75
N THR A 581 22.78 23.84 29.44
CA THR A 581 22.18 24.74 30.42
C THR A 581 21.17 25.69 29.78
N VAL A 582 21.49 26.26 28.62
CA VAL A 582 20.58 27.15 27.87
C VAL A 582 19.34 26.38 27.38
N LEU A 583 19.51 25.13 26.92
CA LEU A 583 18.40 24.30 26.48
C LEU A 583 17.46 23.87 27.62
N GLN A 584 17.97 23.67 28.83
CA GLN A 584 17.16 23.37 30.01
C GLN A 584 16.38 24.60 30.51
N ASN A 585 16.96 25.78 30.42
CA ASN A 585 16.29 27.05 30.79
C ASN A 585 15.27 27.52 29.75
N THR A 586 15.21 26.87 28.56
CA THR A 586 14.31 27.25 27.46
C THR A 586 13.16 26.22 27.30
N LYS A 587 13.04 25.27 28.25
CA LYS A 587 11.88 24.38 28.38
C LYS A 587 10.75 25.13 29.07
#